data_dbb9664456785d8cd5f22c5a805455c7
#
_entry.id   dbb9664456785d8cd5f22c5a805455c7
#
_cell.length_a   1.000
_cell.length_b   1.000
_cell.length_c   1.000
_cell.angle_alpha   90.00
_cell.angle_beta   90.00
_cell.angle_gamma   90.00
#
_symmetry.space_group_name_H-M   'P 1'
#
loop_
_entity.id
_entity.type
_entity.pdbx_description
1 polymer ?
#
loop_
_entity_poly.entity_id
_entity_poly.type
_entity_poly.pdbx_seq_one_letter_code
_entity_poly.pdbx_strand_id
1 'polypeptide(L)'
;MEPYAVLLERTRAKLPPVRTGGERFVVPEPDVMIDGRNTVIRNLAEVAGVLRREPEHLIGYLAREYGCPGVLELPRGVLKSRLTKESIATRVREYTAKYVICSECKRPDTHLTKEGRLTLLVCEACGAQRPVTVRRTVEVEKPKTPVVVGEVYRLTIEDIGRRGDGVAKKEGFVVFVTGATQRGTTVNAKITKVLGNNAYAVVQP
;
A
#
# COMPACT_ATOMS: atom_id res chain seq x y z
N MET A 1 48.80 11.98 29.91
CA MET A 1 47.82 12.02 28.80
C MET A 1 46.56 11.31 29.23
N GLU A 2 45.43 11.98 29.30
CA GLU A 2 44.16 11.32 29.61
C GLU A 2 43.78 10.33 28.49
N PRO A 3 43.26 9.15 28.84
CA PRO A 3 42.85 8.16 27.83
C PRO A 3 41.73 8.73 26.96
N TYR A 4 41.72 8.40 25.67
CA TYR A 4 40.75 8.86 24.69
C TYR A 4 39.28 8.63 25.14
N ALA A 5 39.01 7.50 25.79
CA ALA A 5 37.69 7.17 26.32
C ALA A 5 37.17 8.22 27.32
N VAL A 6 38.01 8.70 28.22
CA VAL A 6 37.66 9.72 29.23
C VAL A 6 37.37 11.07 28.57
N LEU A 7 38.16 11.44 27.58
CA LEU A 7 37.93 12.68 26.80
C LEU A 7 36.61 12.59 26.01
N LEU A 8 36.29 11.43 25.47
CA LEU A 8 35.05 11.19 24.72
C LEU A 8 33.80 11.29 25.64
N GLU A 9 33.82 10.67 26.82
CA GLU A 9 32.74 10.78 27.80
C GLU A 9 32.55 12.21 28.29
N ARG A 10 33.64 12.93 28.59
CA ARG A 10 33.62 14.32 29.01
C ARG A 10 33.03 15.23 27.92
N THR A 11 33.34 14.95 26.67
CA THR A 11 32.79 15.70 25.50
C THR A 11 31.31 15.41 25.31
N ARG A 12 30.89 14.12 25.41
CA ARG A 12 29.47 13.73 25.33
C ARG A 12 28.63 14.36 26.45
N ALA A 13 29.15 14.44 27.66
CA ALA A 13 28.45 15.09 28.79
C ALA A 13 28.26 16.62 28.62
N LYS A 14 29.12 17.23 27.81
CA LYS A 14 29.03 18.70 27.50
C LYS A 14 28.21 19.01 26.26
N LEU A 15 27.90 18.02 25.43
CA LEU A 15 27.04 18.22 24.27
C LEU A 15 25.60 18.42 24.72
N PRO A 16 24.91 19.46 24.22
CA PRO A 16 23.49 19.58 24.48
C PRO A 16 22.78 18.32 23.94
N PRO A 17 21.67 17.90 24.60
CA PRO A 17 20.92 16.75 24.13
C PRO A 17 20.61 16.93 22.65
N VAL A 18 21.01 15.95 21.83
CA VAL A 18 20.71 15.94 20.40
C VAL A 18 19.20 15.99 20.28
N ARG A 19 18.67 17.15 19.97
CA ARG A 19 17.24 17.28 19.65
C ARG A 19 17.04 16.47 18.37
N THR A 20 16.58 15.24 18.54
CA THR A 20 16.10 14.45 17.43
C THR A 20 14.99 15.26 16.77
N GLY A 21 15.23 15.74 15.55
CA GLY A 21 14.41 16.73 14.85
C GLY A 21 12.99 16.25 14.49
N GLY A 22 12.49 15.20 15.16
CA GLY A 22 11.14 14.66 15.00
C GLY A 22 10.03 15.48 15.67
N GLU A 23 10.34 16.29 16.68
CA GLU A 23 9.31 17.00 17.46
C GLU A 23 8.72 18.25 16.76
N ARG A 24 9.32 18.72 15.67
CA ARG A 24 8.86 19.91 14.93
C ARG A 24 8.13 19.60 13.63
N PHE A 25 8.18 18.36 13.15
CA PHE A 25 7.53 17.98 11.91
C PHE A 25 6.18 17.34 12.20
N VAL A 26 5.15 18.16 12.17
CA VAL A 26 3.76 17.72 12.30
C VAL A 26 3.08 17.93 10.96
N VAL A 27 2.57 16.86 10.40
CA VAL A 27 1.78 16.92 9.16
C VAL A 27 0.38 17.40 9.51
N PRO A 28 -0.11 18.50 8.91
CA PRO A 28 -1.47 18.96 9.14
C PRO A 28 -2.49 17.91 8.75
N GLU A 29 -3.55 17.78 9.53
CA GLU A 29 -4.65 16.90 9.14
C GLU A 29 -5.37 17.44 7.89
N PRO A 30 -5.71 16.57 6.93
CA PRO A 30 -6.47 16.98 5.77
C PRO A 30 -7.88 17.42 6.18
N ASP A 31 -8.27 18.61 5.75
CA ASP A 31 -9.63 19.13 5.90
C ASP A 31 -10.46 18.67 4.70
N VAL A 32 -11.32 17.70 4.97
CA VAL A 32 -12.06 16.96 3.96
C VAL A 32 -13.53 17.30 4.01
N MET A 33 -14.09 17.68 2.87
CA MET A 33 -15.51 17.91 2.67
C MET A 33 -16.02 17.01 1.53
N ILE A 34 -17.18 16.40 1.73
CA ILE A 34 -17.84 15.60 0.68
C ILE A 34 -18.84 16.53 -0.04
N ASP A 35 -18.66 16.63 -1.35
CA ASP A 35 -19.54 17.35 -2.27
C ASP A 35 -20.14 16.37 -3.29
N GLY A 36 -21.37 15.93 -3.02
CA GLY A 36 -22.07 14.93 -3.82
C GLY A 36 -21.32 13.60 -3.93
N ARG A 37 -20.72 13.34 -5.09
CA ARG A 37 -19.88 12.15 -5.36
C ARG A 37 -18.39 12.43 -5.25
N ASN A 38 -18.02 13.69 -5.01
CA ASN A 38 -16.63 14.12 -4.97
C ASN A 38 -16.18 14.34 -3.53
N THR A 39 -14.90 14.22 -3.31
CA THR A 39 -14.25 14.57 -2.04
C THR A 39 -13.31 15.75 -2.29
N VAL A 40 -13.51 16.82 -1.56
CA VAL A 40 -12.73 18.06 -1.65
C VAL A 40 -11.81 18.14 -0.44
N ILE A 41 -10.51 18.26 -0.67
CA ILE A 41 -9.49 18.51 0.36
C ILE A 41 -9.20 20.01 0.32
N ARG A 42 -9.70 20.76 1.31
CA ARG A 42 -9.64 22.22 1.31
C ARG A 42 -8.23 22.78 1.55
N ASN A 43 -7.46 22.13 2.39
CA ASN A 43 -6.11 22.55 2.79
C ASN A 43 -4.99 21.76 2.06
N LEU A 44 -5.23 21.26 0.84
CA LEU A 44 -4.24 20.43 0.13
C LEU A 44 -2.91 21.18 -0.08
N ALA A 45 -2.96 22.47 -0.45
CA ALA A 45 -1.76 23.27 -0.68
C ALA A 45 -0.97 23.50 0.61
N GLU A 46 -1.64 23.70 1.76
CA GLU A 46 -1.01 23.82 3.07
C GLU A 46 -0.28 22.53 3.46
N VAL A 47 -0.97 21.38 3.33
CA VAL A 47 -0.37 20.06 3.60
C VAL A 47 0.84 19.84 2.70
N ALA A 48 0.74 20.12 1.40
CA ALA A 48 1.84 19.99 0.45
C ALA A 48 3.01 20.90 0.79
N GLY A 49 2.74 22.15 1.20
CA GLY A 49 3.73 23.13 1.62
C GLY A 49 4.53 22.65 2.84
N VAL A 50 3.87 22.13 3.89
CA VAL A 50 4.54 21.55 5.06
C VAL A 50 5.40 20.35 4.69
N LEU A 51 4.94 19.53 3.73
CA LEU A 51 5.68 18.40 3.20
C LEU A 51 6.82 18.81 2.24
N ARG A 52 6.94 20.11 1.88
CA ARG A 52 7.85 20.62 0.84
C ARG A 52 7.72 19.85 -0.49
N ARG A 53 6.46 19.67 -0.92
CA ARG A 53 6.13 18.93 -2.16
C ARG A 53 5.13 19.72 -2.98
N GLU A 54 5.18 19.52 -4.29
CA GLU A 54 4.22 20.09 -5.22
C GLU A 54 2.81 19.53 -4.94
N PRO A 55 1.77 20.39 -4.85
CA PRO A 55 0.38 19.94 -4.66
C PRO A 55 -0.08 18.96 -5.74
N GLU A 56 0.39 19.14 -6.98
CA GLU A 56 0.12 18.22 -8.10
C GLU A 56 0.63 16.81 -7.82
N HIS A 57 1.81 16.70 -7.21
CA HIS A 57 2.40 15.40 -6.87
C HIS A 57 1.59 14.69 -5.80
N LEU A 58 1.12 15.44 -4.79
CA LEU A 58 0.31 14.91 -3.70
C LEU A 58 -1.08 14.45 -4.20
N ILE A 59 -1.79 15.30 -4.96
CA ILE A 59 -3.10 14.93 -5.51
C ILE A 59 -3.00 13.78 -6.52
N GLY A 60 -1.95 13.77 -7.34
CA GLY A 60 -1.68 12.70 -8.29
C GLY A 60 -1.36 11.36 -7.61
N TYR A 61 -0.71 11.39 -6.45
CA TYR A 61 -0.52 10.20 -5.61
C TYR A 61 -1.87 9.69 -5.08
N LEU A 62 -2.67 10.57 -4.46
CA LEU A 62 -3.97 10.19 -3.91
C LEU A 62 -4.91 9.66 -4.99
N ALA A 63 -4.97 10.31 -6.16
CA ALA A 63 -5.77 9.87 -7.30
C ALA A 63 -5.40 8.45 -7.76
N ARG A 64 -4.11 8.12 -7.77
CA ARG A 64 -3.63 6.78 -8.15
C ARG A 64 -3.95 5.73 -7.10
N GLU A 65 -3.76 6.05 -5.81
CA GLU A 65 -4.04 5.11 -4.71
C GLU A 65 -5.52 4.74 -4.62
N TYR A 66 -6.41 5.70 -4.91
CA TYR A 66 -7.86 5.46 -4.91
C TYR A 66 -8.43 5.04 -6.28
N GLY A 67 -7.61 5.02 -7.32
CA GLY A 67 -8.05 4.68 -8.68
C GLY A 67 -9.12 5.63 -9.22
N CYS A 68 -9.13 6.90 -8.79
CA CYS A 68 -10.09 7.90 -9.20
C CYS A 68 -9.40 9.14 -9.79
N PRO A 69 -10.06 9.88 -10.70
CA PRO A 69 -9.53 11.14 -11.20
C PRO A 69 -9.37 12.17 -10.08
N GLY A 70 -8.21 12.83 -10.04
CA GLY A 70 -7.93 13.96 -9.16
C GLY A 70 -7.77 15.24 -9.96
N VAL A 71 -8.33 16.33 -9.49
CA VAL A 71 -8.23 17.67 -10.09
C VAL A 71 -7.67 18.62 -9.04
N LEU A 72 -6.69 19.43 -9.42
CA LEU A 72 -6.14 20.46 -8.56
C LEU A 72 -6.82 21.80 -8.86
N GLU A 73 -7.44 22.39 -7.85
CA GLU A 73 -8.06 23.72 -7.86
C GLU A 73 -7.49 24.53 -6.72
N LEU A 74 -6.26 25.02 -6.86
CA LEU A 74 -5.54 25.72 -5.79
C LEU A 74 -6.45 26.71 -5.03
N PRO A 75 -6.44 26.67 -3.69
CA PRO A 75 -5.61 25.85 -2.78
C PRO A 75 -6.16 24.43 -2.48
N ARG A 76 -7.23 24.02 -3.14
CA ARG A 76 -7.98 22.79 -2.91
C ARG A 76 -7.60 21.69 -3.90
N GLY A 77 -7.85 20.44 -3.48
CA GLY A 77 -7.79 19.28 -4.35
C GLY A 77 -9.13 18.55 -4.37
N VAL A 78 -9.58 18.12 -5.53
CA VAL A 78 -10.85 17.41 -5.72
C VAL A 78 -10.56 16.00 -6.21
N LEU A 79 -11.08 14.98 -5.51
CA LEU A 79 -11.05 13.58 -5.92
C LEU A 79 -12.46 13.14 -6.32
N LYS A 80 -12.61 12.58 -7.51
CA LYS A 80 -13.92 12.15 -8.03
C LYS A 80 -14.34 10.79 -7.44
N SER A 81 -14.38 10.70 -6.12
CA SER A 81 -14.82 9.53 -5.37
C SER A 81 -15.25 9.95 -3.97
N ARG A 82 -16.13 9.20 -3.32
CA ARG A 82 -16.48 9.41 -1.90
C ARG A 82 -15.45 8.73 -1.02
N LEU A 83 -14.70 9.54 -0.27
CA LEU A 83 -13.62 9.07 0.61
C LEU A 83 -13.83 9.67 2.01
N THR A 84 -13.49 8.91 3.04
CA THR A 84 -13.54 9.38 4.42
C THR A 84 -12.27 10.18 4.78
N LYS A 85 -12.39 11.09 5.74
CA LYS A 85 -11.26 11.88 6.25
C LYS A 85 -10.12 10.96 6.75
N GLU A 86 -10.47 9.91 7.48
CA GLU A 86 -9.53 8.95 8.07
C GLU A 86 -8.74 8.20 6.98
N SER A 87 -9.43 7.80 5.91
CA SER A 87 -8.79 7.14 4.76
C SER A 87 -7.76 8.07 4.12
N ILE A 88 -8.12 9.32 3.85
CA ILE A 88 -7.21 10.31 3.26
C ILE A 88 -6.04 10.60 4.20
N ALA A 89 -6.29 10.79 5.51
CA ALA A 89 -5.23 11.00 6.49
C ALA A 89 -4.23 9.83 6.53
N THR A 90 -4.71 8.60 6.44
CA THR A 90 -3.86 7.40 6.37
C THR A 90 -2.98 7.43 5.14
N ARG A 91 -3.53 7.74 3.95
CA ARG A 91 -2.75 7.85 2.71
C ARG A 91 -1.76 9.00 2.71
N VAL A 92 -2.08 10.12 3.34
CA VAL A 92 -1.14 11.23 3.52
C VAL A 92 0.04 10.82 4.42
N ARG A 93 -0.19 10.03 5.48
CA ARG A 93 0.89 9.48 6.32
C ARG A 93 1.78 8.51 5.53
N GLU A 94 1.20 7.62 4.73
CA GLU A 94 1.94 6.72 3.84
C GLU A 94 2.75 7.48 2.80
N TYR A 95 2.17 8.53 2.22
CA TYR A 95 2.87 9.45 1.33
C TYR A 95 4.07 10.07 2.02
N THR A 96 3.88 10.59 3.22
CA THR A 96 4.94 11.21 4.02
C THR A 96 6.08 10.24 4.30
N ALA A 97 5.77 9.01 4.73
CA ALA A 97 6.78 7.99 4.98
C ALA A 97 7.57 7.61 3.71
N LYS A 98 6.90 7.59 2.57
CA LYS A 98 7.47 7.14 1.30
C LYS A 98 8.23 8.24 0.55
N TYR A 99 7.70 9.45 0.53
CA TYR A 99 8.18 10.54 -0.33
C TYR A 99 8.81 11.71 0.43
N VAL A 100 8.72 11.75 1.76
CA VAL A 100 9.22 12.89 2.57
C VAL A 100 10.30 12.43 3.55
N ILE A 101 10.06 11.37 4.30
CA ILE A 101 10.98 10.93 5.35
C ILE A 101 12.18 10.18 4.74
N CYS A 102 13.37 10.61 5.12
CA CYS A 102 14.61 9.91 4.76
C CYS A 102 14.66 8.52 5.42
N SER A 103 15.05 7.48 4.65
CA SER A 103 15.19 6.11 5.18
C SER A 103 16.33 6.00 6.20
N GLU A 104 17.40 6.79 6.01
CA GLU A 104 18.64 6.71 6.80
C GLU A 104 18.52 7.51 8.10
N CYS A 105 18.38 8.83 8.00
CA CYS A 105 18.39 9.72 9.16
C CYS A 105 17.00 10.05 9.73
N LYS A 106 15.92 9.55 9.11
CA LYS A 106 14.50 9.76 9.52
C LYS A 106 14.06 11.23 9.57
N ARG A 107 14.82 12.14 8.96
CA ARG A 107 14.47 13.56 8.89
C ARG A 107 13.61 13.87 7.67
N PRO A 108 12.73 14.90 7.75
CA PRO A 108 11.85 15.31 6.67
C PRO A 108 12.54 16.28 5.67
N ASP A 109 13.82 16.63 5.90
CA ASP A 109 14.58 17.58 5.07
C ASP A 109 15.02 16.90 3.77
N THR A 110 14.07 16.70 2.89
CA THR A 110 14.27 16.00 1.64
C THR A 110 13.57 16.69 0.48
N HIS A 111 14.11 16.54 -0.73
CA HIS A 111 13.45 16.97 -1.96
C HIS A 111 13.44 15.86 -3.00
N LEU A 112 12.57 16.00 -3.98
CA LEU A 112 12.47 15.05 -5.09
C LEU A 112 13.20 15.63 -6.30
N THR A 113 14.13 14.87 -6.86
CA THR A 113 14.82 15.18 -8.12
C THR A 113 14.45 14.15 -9.17
N LYS A 114 14.23 14.61 -10.39
CA LYS A 114 13.91 13.73 -11.50
C LYS A 114 15.15 13.51 -12.35
N GLU A 115 15.63 12.29 -12.43
CA GLU A 115 16.73 11.86 -13.27
C GLU A 115 16.23 10.89 -14.36
N GLY A 116 16.03 11.41 -15.56
CA GLY A 116 15.46 10.64 -16.66
C GLY A 116 14.06 10.11 -16.34
N ARG A 117 13.93 8.78 -16.21
CA ARG A 117 12.66 8.10 -15.84
C ARG A 117 12.51 7.81 -14.36
N LEU A 118 13.53 8.09 -13.56
CA LEU A 118 13.53 7.84 -12.13
C LEU A 118 13.29 9.12 -11.35
N THR A 119 12.55 9.00 -10.26
CA THR A 119 12.44 10.05 -9.25
C THR A 119 13.30 9.65 -8.07
N LEU A 120 14.25 10.50 -7.70
CA LEU A 120 15.13 10.31 -6.55
C LEU A 120 14.64 11.16 -5.39
N LEU A 121 14.65 10.60 -4.20
CA LEU A 121 14.53 11.34 -2.95
C LEU A 121 15.94 11.63 -2.46
N VAL A 122 16.27 12.90 -2.37
CA VAL A 122 17.57 13.40 -1.91
C VAL A 122 17.40 14.03 -0.53
N CYS A 123 18.20 13.61 0.43
CA CYS A 123 18.18 14.14 1.78
C CYS A 123 19.22 15.23 1.94
N GLU A 124 18.80 16.44 2.34
CA GLU A 124 19.68 17.58 2.60
C GLU A 124 20.44 17.42 3.93
N ALA A 125 19.90 16.64 4.86
CA ALA A 125 20.48 16.46 6.19
C ALA A 125 21.62 15.45 6.25
N CYS A 126 21.56 14.35 5.46
CA CYS A 126 22.58 13.29 5.48
C CYS A 126 23.16 12.96 4.10
N GLY A 127 22.70 13.62 3.03
CA GLY A 127 23.18 13.38 1.66
C GLY A 127 22.69 12.07 1.03
N ALA A 128 21.89 11.27 1.72
CA ALA A 128 21.40 10.01 1.20
C ALA A 128 20.47 10.24 -0.01
N GLN A 129 20.64 9.43 -1.06
CA GLN A 129 19.85 9.44 -2.26
C GLN A 129 19.22 8.06 -2.46
N ARG A 130 17.91 8.02 -2.72
CA ARG A 130 17.23 6.77 -3.04
C ARG A 130 16.21 6.93 -4.15
N PRO A 131 16.08 5.96 -5.05
CA PRO A 131 15.01 5.99 -6.03
C PRO A 131 13.66 5.79 -5.34
N VAL A 132 12.72 6.68 -5.62
CA VAL A 132 11.34 6.51 -5.20
C VAL A 132 10.61 5.84 -6.36
N THR A 133 10.63 4.53 -6.37
CA THR A 133 9.83 3.77 -7.31
C THR A 133 8.36 3.97 -6.95
N VAL A 134 7.59 4.51 -7.89
CA VAL A 134 6.14 4.35 -7.91
C VAL A 134 5.87 2.87 -8.26
N ARG A 135 6.34 1.95 -7.43
CA ARG A 135 5.77 0.62 -7.48
C ARG A 135 4.32 0.81 -7.11
N ARG A 136 3.39 0.51 -8.02
CA ARG A 136 2.21 -0.19 -7.61
C ARG A 136 2.72 -1.40 -6.79
N THR A 137 2.81 -1.25 -5.50
CA THR A 137 2.42 -2.32 -4.64
C THR A 137 0.88 -2.35 -4.78
N VAL A 138 0.42 -2.89 -5.89
CA VAL A 138 -0.49 -3.98 -5.72
C VAL A 138 0.32 -4.88 -4.77
N GLU A 139 0.09 -4.77 -3.46
CA GLU A 139 -0.02 -5.96 -2.69
C GLU A 139 -1.13 -6.71 -3.44
N VAL A 140 -0.72 -7.48 -4.42
CA VAL A 140 -1.30 -8.76 -4.64
C VAL A 140 -1.09 -9.37 -3.26
N GLU A 141 -2.11 -9.23 -2.38
CA GLU A 141 -2.36 -10.23 -1.38
C GLU A 141 -2.21 -11.49 -2.21
N LYS A 142 -1.03 -12.13 -2.07
CA LYS A 142 -0.88 -13.48 -2.57
C LYS A 142 -2.10 -14.14 -1.97
N PRO A 143 -3.08 -14.57 -2.79
CA PRO A 143 -4.26 -15.17 -2.23
C PRO A 143 -3.66 -16.18 -1.28
N LYS A 144 -3.96 -16.06 0.01
CA LYS A 144 -3.72 -17.13 0.96
C LYS A 144 -4.48 -18.24 0.32
N THR A 145 -3.76 -19.08 -0.47
CA THR A 145 -4.41 -20.12 -1.25
C THR A 145 -4.88 -21.14 -0.23
N PRO A 146 -6.13 -21.11 0.21
CA PRO A 146 -6.66 -22.12 1.10
C PRO A 146 -6.73 -23.47 0.37
N VAL A 147 -6.38 -23.46 -0.92
CA VAL A 147 -6.42 -24.62 -1.80
C VAL A 147 -5.01 -24.85 -2.34
N VAL A 148 -4.35 -25.88 -1.82
CA VAL A 148 -2.99 -26.28 -2.20
C VAL A 148 -3.04 -27.36 -3.28
N VAL A 149 -2.23 -27.19 -4.34
CA VAL A 149 -2.11 -28.21 -5.41
C VAL A 149 -1.53 -29.50 -4.82
N GLY A 150 -2.17 -30.61 -5.12
CA GLY A 150 -1.79 -31.94 -4.64
C GLY A 150 -2.51 -32.42 -3.38
N GLU A 151 -3.17 -31.55 -2.65
CA GLU A 151 -3.98 -31.91 -1.48
C GLU A 151 -5.40 -32.36 -1.88
N VAL A 152 -6.01 -33.15 -1.00
CA VAL A 152 -7.36 -33.68 -1.15
C VAL A 152 -8.31 -32.91 -0.26
N TYR A 153 -9.34 -32.35 -0.85
CA TYR A 153 -10.37 -31.60 -0.13
C TYR A 153 -11.73 -32.25 -0.27
N ARG A 154 -12.48 -32.19 0.81
CA ARG A 154 -13.89 -32.59 0.80
C ARG A 154 -14.71 -31.41 0.27
N LEU A 155 -15.33 -31.59 -0.92
CA LEU A 155 -16.04 -30.55 -1.64
C LEU A 155 -17.49 -30.97 -1.88
N THR A 156 -18.44 -30.06 -1.64
CA THR A 156 -19.85 -30.26 -1.98
C THR A 156 -20.13 -29.62 -3.34
N ILE A 157 -20.66 -30.40 -4.27
CA ILE A 157 -20.97 -29.94 -5.63
C ILE A 157 -22.24 -29.09 -5.60
N GLU A 158 -22.10 -27.80 -5.87
CA GLU A 158 -23.22 -26.83 -5.89
C GLU A 158 -23.93 -26.84 -7.27
N ASP A 159 -23.16 -26.99 -8.35
CA ASP A 159 -23.65 -26.93 -9.71
C ASP A 159 -22.86 -27.85 -10.65
N ILE A 160 -23.38 -28.06 -11.86
CA ILE A 160 -22.71 -28.83 -12.92
C ILE A 160 -22.44 -27.88 -14.08
N GLY A 161 -21.16 -27.77 -14.45
CA GLY A 161 -20.71 -26.94 -15.58
C GLY A 161 -21.16 -27.51 -16.94
N ARG A 162 -21.11 -26.69 -17.98
CA ARG A 162 -21.50 -27.07 -19.36
C ARG A 162 -20.72 -28.27 -19.95
N ARG A 163 -19.57 -28.60 -19.38
CA ARG A 163 -18.70 -29.70 -19.78
C ARG A 163 -18.95 -30.99 -18.97
N GLY A 164 -19.92 -30.97 -18.03
CA GLY A 164 -20.18 -32.08 -17.13
C GLY A 164 -19.31 -32.15 -15.88
N ASP A 165 -18.46 -31.15 -15.66
CA ASP A 165 -17.64 -31.03 -14.44
C ASP A 165 -18.49 -30.49 -13.30
N GLY A 166 -18.33 -31.03 -12.09
CA GLY A 166 -18.95 -30.49 -10.89
C GLY A 166 -18.32 -29.16 -10.48
N VAL A 167 -19.13 -28.21 -10.05
CA VAL A 167 -18.67 -26.90 -9.55
C VAL A 167 -18.92 -26.83 -8.05
N ALA A 168 -17.86 -26.63 -7.29
CA ALA A 168 -17.89 -26.42 -5.85
C ALA A 168 -17.28 -25.06 -5.49
N LYS A 169 -17.71 -24.45 -4.38
CA LYS A 169 -17.11 -23.25 -3.82
C LYS A 169 -16.42 -23.57 -2.52
N LYS A 170 -15.18 -23.11 -2.35
CA LYS A 170 -14.43 -23.21 -1.11
C LYS A 170 -13.65 -21.93 -0.85
N GLU A 171 -14.00 -21.22 0.24
CA GLU A 171 -13.26 -20.04 0.73
C GLU A 171 -12.94 -18.99 -0.34
N GLY A 172 -13.91 -18.74 -1.27
CA GLY A 172 -13.75 -17.77 -2.36
C GLY A 172 -13.15 -18.33 -3.65
N PHE A 173 -12.78 -19.62 -3.68
CA PHE A 173 -12.36 -20.31 -4.90
C PHE A 173 -13.52 -21.06 -5.53
N VAL A 174 -13.57 -21.03 -6.86
CA VAL A 174 -14.42 -21.89 -7.66
C VAL A 174 -13.61 -23.12 -8.07
N VAL A 175 -14.02 -24.29 -7.59
CA VAL A 175 -13.32 -25.55 -7.85
C VAL A 175 -14.11 -26.35 -8.89
N PHE A 176 -13.50 -26.62 -10.04
CA PHE A 176 -14.03 -27.49 -11.07
C PHE A 176 -13.58 -28.94 -10.82
N VAL A 177 -14.51 -29.79 -10.52
CA VAL A 177 -14.25 -31.19 -10.13
C VAL A 177 -14.60 -32.12 -11.28
N THR A 178 -13.59 -32.66 -11.95
CA THR A 178 -13.80 -33.64 -13.03
C THR A 178 -14.19 -34.99 -12.45
N GLY A 179 -15.27 -35.57 -12.96
CA GLY A 179 -15.82 -36.85 -12.52
C GLY A 179 -16.95 -36.74 -11.49
N ALA A 180 -17.34 -35.54 -11.07
CA ALA A 180 -18.49 -35.32 -10.20
C ALA A 180 -19.72 -34.95 -11.04
N THR A 181 -20.62 -35.86 -11.22
CA THR A 181 -21.79 -35.74 -12.13
C THR A 181 -23.11 -35.46 -11.43
N GLN A 182 -23.15 -35.43 -10.09
CA GLN A 182 -24.37 -35.22 -9.32
C GLN A 182 -24.30 -33.98 -8.44
N ARG A 183 -25.33 -33.13 -8.53
CA ARG A 183 -25.52 -31.95 -7.70
C ARG A 183 -25.85 -32.34 -6.25
N GLY A 184 -25.30 -31.63 -5.28
CA GLY A 184 -25.52 -31.87 -3.86
C GLY A 184 -24.68 -32.98 -3.26
N THR A 185 -23.86 -33.68 -4.05
CA THR A 185 -22.99 -34.74 -3.56
C THR A 185 -21.69 -34.16 -3.00
N THR A 186 -21.24 -34.70 -1.88
CA THR A 186 -19.94 -34.36 -1.30
C THR A 186 -18.91 -35.39 -1.75
N VAL A 187 -17.88 -34.94 -2.44
CA VAL A 187 -16.81 -35.79 -2.98
C VAL A 187 -15.45 -35.37 -2.43
N ASN A 188 -14.55 -36.35 -2.30
CA ASN A 188 -13.15 -36.07 -2.04
C ASN A 188 -12.46 -35.83 -3.37
N ALA A 189 -11.90 -34.63 -3.56
CA ALA A 189 -11.26 -34.27 -4.81
C ALA A 189 -9.84 -33.76 -4.58
N LYS A 190 -8.90 -34.26 -5.35
CA LYS A 190 -7.50 -33.86 -5.33
C LYS A 190 -7.29 -32.67 -6.27
N ILE A 191 -6.73 -31.59 -5.76
CA ILE A 191 -6.44 -30.41 -6.57
C ILE A 191 -5.25 -30.70 -7.49
N THR A 192 -5.47 -30.53 -8.79
CA THR A 192 -4.44 -30.72 -9.83
C THR A 192 -3.80 -29.42 -10.26
N LYS A 193 -4.57 -28.32 -10.27
CA LYS A 193 -4.09 -27.01 -10.72
C LYS A 193 -4.89 -25.88 -10.10
N VAL A 194 -4.23 -24.75 -9.80
CA VAL A 194 -4.87 -23.51 -9.33
C VAL A 194 -4.48 -22.37 -10.27
N LEU A 195 -5.45 -21.63 -10.77
CA LEU A 195 -5.30 -20.49 -11.68
C LEU A 195 -6.13 -19.31 -11.16
N GLY A 196 -5.50 -18.38 -10.46
CA GLY A 196 -6.21 -17.25 -9.85
C GLY A 196 -7.24 -17.72 -8.83
N ASN A 197 -8.51 -17.38 -9.02
CA ASN A 197 -9.64 -17.80 -8.17
C ASN A 197 -10.28 -19.14 -8.60
N ASN A 198 -9.73 -19.80 -9.63
CA ASN A 198 -10.24 -21.07 -10.14
C ASN A 198 -9.27 -22.21 -9.81
N ALA A 199 -9.79 -23.31 -9.28
CA ALA A 199 -9.05 -24.51 -9.03
C ALA A 199 -9.64 -25.67 -9.83
N TYR A 200 -8.79 -26.60 -10.23
CA TYR A 200 -9.18 -27.80 -10.94
C TYR A 200 -8.86 -29.01 -10.07
N ALA A 201 -9.81 -29.92 -9.95
CA ALA A 201 -9.68 -31.08 -9.11
C ALA A 201 -10.22 -32.33 -9.83
N VAL A 202 -9.75 -33.52 -9.43
CA VAL A 202 -10.23 -34.81 -9.89
C VAL A 202 -10.74 -35.59 -8.70
N VAL A 203 -11.92 -36.21 -8.84
CA VAL A 203 -12.48 -37.08 -7.80
C VAL A 203 -11.51 -38.20 -7.49
N GLN A 204 -11.18 -38.38 -6.21
CA GLN A 204 -10.51 -39.60 -5.73
C GLN A 204 -11.58 -40.62 -5.30
N PRO A 205 -11.44 -41.85 -5.75
CA PRO A 205 -12.33 -42.96 -5.32
C PRO A 205 -12.17 -43.25 -3.82
#